data_7ae51f9d32404ca54be76d556c057505
#
_entry.id   7ae51f9d32404ca54be76d556c057505
#
_cell.length_a   1.000
_cell.length_b   1.000
_cell.length_c   1.000
_cell.angle_alpha   90.00
_cell.angle_beta   90.00
_cell.angle_gamma   90.00
#
_symmetry.space_group_name_H-M   'P 1'
#
loop_
_entity.id
_entity.type
_entity.pdbx_description
1 polymer ?
#
loop_
_entity_poly.entity_id
_entity_poly.type
_entity_poly.pdbx_seq_one_letter_code
_entity_poly.pdbx_strand_id
1 'polypeptide(L)'
;MKLYFLSDLHLELLVTQKGLSPDFALYDVIFDNIPATKEDYLLIGGDFVVAKHFHYFAPFLKKHADRFKKVFYLMGNHEYWHDTFQSAMNRIQSQIDANQLNITILDNQAVEIGNNILWGSTLWYQVPIVQQYPLSVAMNDYRRIRRDDYKRVTYHDFALRFETAIQSLKETQARYPDKPIIVATHHAPSEVFNTCPQGKHYPNVFGYGTTLPYYDWNIGCIIHGHSHIVEKQPVHVQYQNEWNIPSHMFTFGYLGHELFLTPELAKDIKIPYINLNNQ
;
A
#
# COMPACT_ATOMS: atom_id res chain seq x y z
N MET A 1 -19.78 1.16 10.30
CA MET A 1 -18.74 0.30 9.70
C MET A 1 -17.82 1.19 8.89
N LYS A 2 -16.51 1.14 9.18
CA LYS A 2 -15.50 2.01 8.60
C LYS A 2 -14.36 1.19 8.03
N LEU A 3 -13.71 1.69 6.99
CA LEU A 3 -12.44 1.21 6.48
C LEU A 3 -11.38 2.27 6.80
N TYR A 4 -10.60 2.06 7.85
CA TYR A 4 -9.42 2.85 8.15
C TYR A 4 -8.30 2.49 7.18
N PHE A 5 -7.41 3.43 6.84
CA PHE A 5 -6.31 3.16 5.92
C PHE A 5 -5.05 3.97 6.24
N LEU A 6 -3.92 3.34 6.04
CA LEU A 6 -2.58 3.94 6.16
C LEU A 6 -1.60 3.16 5.27
N SER A 7 -0.47 3.77 4.94
CA SER A 7 0.54 3.19 4.06
C SER A 7 1.94 3.71 4.39
N ASP A 8 2.96 3.05 3.84
CA ASP A 8 4.35 3.52 3.81
C ASP A 8 4.96 3.74 5.20
N LEU A 9 4.78 2.78 6.10
CA LEU A 9 5.32 2.83 7.45
C LEU A 9 6.83 2.56 7.50
N HIS A 10 7.37 1.82 6.51
CA HIS A 10 8.79 1.51 6.36
C HIS A 10 9.46 1.02 7.65
N LEU A 11 8.81 0.09 8.34
CA LEU A 11 9.25 -0.41 9.64
C LEU A 11 10.58 -1.18 9.58
N GLU A 12 11.08 -1.51 8.39
CA GLU A 12 12.43 -2.05 8.23
C GLU A 12 13.52 -1.12 8.78
N LEU A 13 13.25 0.17 8.87
CA LEU A 13 14.18 1.14 9.47
C LEU A 13 14.32 0.96 10.99
N LEU A 14 13.35 0.35 11.64
CA LEU A 14 13.41 0.00 13.07
C LEU A 14 14.25 -1.27 13.32
N VAL A 15 14.48 -2.09 12.29
CA VAL A 15 15.31 -3.28 12.41
C VAL A 15 16.76 -2.88 12.32
N THR A 16 17.36 -2.57 13.45
CA THR A 16 18.77 -2.15 13.50
C THR A 16 19.71 -3.31 13.14
N GLN A 17 20.87 -2.98 12.56
CA GLN A 17 21.91 -3.96 12.19
C GLN A 17 22.45 -4.79 13.38
N LYS A 18 22.08 -4.46 14.63
CA LYS A 18 22.56 -5.11 15.87
C LYS A 18 21.61 -6.14 16.46
N GLY A 19 20.53 -6.52 15.76
CA GLY A 19 19.61 -7.56 16.24
C GLY A 19 18.78 -7.16 17.47
N LEU A 20 18.63 -5.88 17.74
CA LEU A 20 17.74 -5.38 18.78
C LEU A 20 16.28 -5.53 18.31
N SER A 21 15.39 -5.87 19.23
CA SER A 21 13.95 -5.85 18.96
C SER A 21 13.54 -4.44 18.52
N PRO A 22 12.72 -4.31 17.47
CA PRO A 22 12.24 -3.01 17.04
C PRO A 22 11.49 -2.30 18.17
N ASP A 23 11.72 -1.00 18.33
CA ASP A 23 10.94 -0.18 19.24
C ASP A 23 9.63 0.25 18.55
N PHE A 24 8.54 -0.31 19.00
CA PHE A 24 7.20 -0.02 18.47
C PHE A 24 6.46 1.09 19.20
N ALA A 25 7.03 1.66 20.27
CA ALA A 25 6.29 2.53 21.17
C ALA A 25 5.53 3.67 20.47
N LEU A 26 6.14 4.30 19.47
CA LEU A 26 5.47 5.35 18.69
C LEU A 26 4.32 4.82 17.83
N TYR A 27 4.54 3.68 17.17
CA TYR A 27 3.52 3.07 16.31
C TYR A 27 2.40 2.44 17.14
N ASP A 28 2.70 1.90 18.32
CA ASP A 28 1.68 1.44 19.28
C ASP A 28 0.71 2.58 19.63
N VAL A 29 1.24 3.77 19.94
CA VAL A 29 0.40 4.94 20.24
C VAL A 29 -0.49 5.30 19.04
N ILE A 30 0.06 5.30 17.83
CA ILE A 30 -0.69 5.63 16.61
C ILE A 30 -1.82 4.64 16.38
N PHE A 31 -1.52 3.34 16.46
CA PHE A 31 -2.53 2.30 16.25
C PHE A 31 -3.55 2.26 17.39
N ASP A 32 -3.15 2.46 18.64
CA ASP A 32 -4.05 2.51 19.81
C ASP A 32 -5.03 3.68 19.71
N ASN A 33 -4.65 4.77 19.09
CA ASN A 33 -5.52 5.94 18.84
C ASN A 33 -6.60 5.70 17.76
N ILE A 34 -6.55 4.61 16.99
CA ILE A 34 -7.62 4.31 16.04
C ILE A 34 -8.85 3.88 16.85
N PRO A 35 -9.97 4.62 16.80
CA PRO A 35 -11.18 4.29 17.56
C PRO A 35 -11.97 3.16 16.87
N ALA A 36 -11.27 2.06 16.55
CA ALA A 36 -11.81 0.92 15.84
C ALA A 36 -12.68 0.05 16.73
N THR A 37 -13.67 -0.57 16.11
CA THR A 37 -14.52 -1.61 16.68
C THR A 37 -14.40 -2.91 15.89
N LYS A 38 -14.93 -4.00 16.41
CA LYS A 38 -14.99 -5.29 15.72
C LYS A 38 -15.87 -5.28 14.44
N GLU A 39 -16.52 -4.17 14.14
CA GLU A 39 -17.28 -3.97 12.91
C GLU A 39 -16.49 -3.23 11.83
N ASP A 40 -15.32 -2.69 12.20
CA ASP A 40 -14.51 -1.86 11.32
C ASP A 40 -13.36 -2.67 10.68
N TYR A 41 -12.85 -2.17 9.57
CA TYR A 41 -11.75 -2.74 8.82
C TYR A 41 -10.52 -1.82 8.86
N LEU A 42 -9.35 -2.40 8.66
CA LEU A 42 -8.11 -1.66 8.44
C LEU A 42 -7.49 -2.08 7.11
N LEU A 43 -7.03 -1.13 6.31
CA LEU A 43 -6.20 -1.34 5.13
C LEU A 43 -4.78 -0.84 5.40
N ILE A 44 -3.81 -1.73 5.28
CA ILE A 44 -2.38 -1.40 5.22
C ILE A 44 -1.99 -1.37 3.75
N GLY A 45 -1.69 -0.18 3.24
CA GLY A 45 -1.56 0.12 1.81
C GLY A 45 -0.19 -0.22 1.19
N GLY A 46 0.59 -1.11 1.81
CA GLY A 46 1.93 -1.50 1.35
C GLY A 46 3.06 -0.68 1.97
N ASP A 47 4.29 -1.08 1.67
CA ASP A 47 5.52 -0.53 2.25
C ASP A 47 5.46 -0.46 3.79
N PHE A 48 4.90 -1.52 4.36
CA PHE A 48 4.88 -1.71 5.80
C PHE A 48 6.26 -2.15 6.31
N VAL A 49 6.80 -3.18 5.67
CA VAL A 49 8.14 -3.70 5.97
C VAL A 49 8.64 -4.64 4.87
N VAL A 50 9.95 -4.69 4.63
CA VAL A 50 10.57 -5.70 3.76
C VAL A 50 10.19 -7.11 4.23
N ALA A 51 9.72 -8.00 3.34
CA ALA A 51 9.16 -9.31 3.70
C ALA A 51 10.08 -10.17 4.58
N LYS A 52 11.40 -10.13 4.37
CA LYS A 52 12.37 -10.86 5.20
C LYS A 52 12.37 -10.45 6.68
N HIS A 53 11.87 -9.26 7.01
CA HIS A 53 11.80 -8.72 8.36
C HIS A 53 10.40 -8.82 8.97
N PHE A 54 9.39 -9.27 8.23
CA PHE A 54 7.99 -9.30 8.65
C PHE A 54 7.79 -10.06 9.98
N HIS A 55 8.58 -11.10 10.23
CA HIS A 55 8.49 -11.90 11.46
C HIS A 55 8.74 -11.09 12.74
N TYR A 56 9.53 -10.01 12.70
CA TYR A 56 9.74 -9.13 13.86
C TYR A 56 8.47 -8.36 14.23
N PHE A 57 7.58 -8.15 13.26
CA PHE A 57 6.38 -7.32 13.39
C PHE A 57 5.10 -8.13 13.62
N ALA A 58 5.18 -9.46 13.56
CA ALA A 58 4.02 -10.32 13.78
C ALA A 58 3.37 -10.11 15.17
N PRO A 59 4.10 -9.96 16.30
CA PRO A 59 3.50 -9.66 17.60
C PRO A 59 2.77 -8.30 17.64
N PHE A 60 3.36 -7.27 17.03
CA PHE A 60 2.73 -5.96 16.89
C PHE A 60 1.43 -6.05 16.09
N LEU A 61 1.48 -6.69 14.92
CA LEU A 61 0.30 -6.89 14.07
C LEU A 61 -0.76 -7.72 14.80
N LYS A 62 -0.39 -8.75 15.57
CA LYS A 62 -1.34 -9.55 16.35
C LYS A 62 -2.11 -8.70 17.35
N LYS A 63 -1.39 -7.86 18.12
CA LYS A 63 -1.98 -6.93 19.08
C LYS A 63 -3.04 -6.03 18.45
N HIS A 64 -2.73 -5.45 17.29
CA HIS A 64 -3.57 -4.42 16.68
C HIS A 64 -4.63 -5.00 15.74
N ALA A 65 -4.32 -6.05 14.95
CA ALA A 65 -5.24 -6.63 13.98
C ALA A 65 -6.50 -7.22 14.65
N ASP A 66 -6.34 -7.78 15.83
CA ASP A 66 -7.45 -8.37 16.59
C ASP A 66 -8.49 -7.33 17.07
N ARG A 67 -8.25 -6.02 16.91
CA ARG A 67 -9.21 -4.95 17.24
C ARG A 67 -10.24 -4.72 16.11
N PHE A 68 -9.93 -5.17 14.91
CA PHE A 68 -10.75 -4.98 13.72
C PHE A 68 -11.53 -6.25 13.37
N LYS A 69 -12.56 -6.09 12.56
CA LYS A 69 -13.26 -7.21 11.93
C LYS A 69 -12.32 -7.98 11.00
N LYS A 70 -11.52 -7.23 10.22
CA LYS A 70 -10.47 -7.77 9.36
C LYS A 70 -9.46 -6.68 9.03
N VAL A 71 -8.21 -7.07 8.88
CA VAL A 71 -7.15 -6.24 8.31
C VAL A 71 -6.86 -6.72 6.89
N PHE A 72 -6.83 -5.81 5.96
CA PHE A 72 -6.39 -6.04 4.58
C PHE A 72 -4.98 -5.49 4.40
N TYR A 73 -4.15 -6.23 3.70
CA TYR A 73 -2.75 -5.90 3.50
C TYR A 73 -2.42 -5.89 2.02
N LEU A 74 -1.91 -4.78 1.51
CA LEU A 74 -1.32 -4.70 0.19
C LEU A 74 0.19 -4.92 0.30
N MET A 75 0.76 -5.54 -0.70
CA MET A 75 2.20 -5.53 -0.89
C MET A 75 2.59 -4.22 -1.56
N GLY A 76 3.52 -3.46 -1.00
CA GLY A 76 4.19 -2.38 -1.69
C GLY A 76 5.45 -2.89 -2.42
N ASN A 77 6.25 -2.01 -2.99
CA ASN A 77 7.48 -2.40 -3.65
C ASN A 77 8.56 -2.84 -2.64
N HIS A 78 8.60 -2.26 -1.43
CA HIS A 78 9.57 -2.61 -0.40
C HIS A 78 9.38 -4.02 0.14
N GLU A 79 8.18 -4.55 0.22
CA GLU A 79 7.95 -5.95 0.60
C GLU A 79 8.75 -6.92 -0.26
N TYR A 80 8.93 -6.62 -1.54
CA TYR A 80 9.68 -7.48 -2.48
C TYR A 80 11.19 -7.24 -2.46
N TRP A 81 11.70 -6.20 -1.78
CA TRP A 81 13.14 -5.92 -1.79
C TRP A 81 13.96 -7.05 -1.19
N HIS A 82 15.03 -7.40 -1.90
CA HIS A 82 15.98 -8.47 -1.57
C HIS A 82 15.38 -9.89 -1.65
N ASP A 83 14.26 -10.04 -2.34
CA ASP A 83 13.60 -11.32 -2.53
C ASP A 83 13.04 -11.43 -3.97
N THR A 84 12.42 -12.58 -4.28
CA THR A 84 11.61 -12.73 -5.49
C THR A 84 10.15 -12.39 -5.18
N PHE A 85 9.36 -12.16 -6.23
CA PHE A 85 7.94 -11.84 -6.04
C PHE A 85 7.21 -12.95 -5.25
N GLN A 86 7.38 -14.21 -5.68
CA GLN A 86 6.70 -15.32 -5.03
C GLN A 86 7.24 -15.60 -3.63
N SER A 87 8.56 -15.51 -3.43
CA SER A 87 9.17 -15.76 -2.13
C SER A 87 8.75 -14.72 -1.09
N ALA A 88 8.72 -13.44 -1.45
CA ALA A 88 8.27 -12.37 -0.57
C ALA A 88 6.81 -12.59 -0.12
N MET A 89 5.92 -12.88 -1.07
CA MET A 89 4.52 -13.19 -0.79
C MET A 89 4.37 -14.39 0.16
N ASN A 90 5.03 -15.51 -0.16
CA ASN A 90 4.99 -16.73 0.64
C ASN A 90 5.51 -16.51 2.05
N ARG A 91 6.55 -15.69 2.19
CA ARG A 91 7.17 -15.37 3.49
C ARG A 91 6.20 -14.62 4.39
N ILE A 92 5.52 -13.60 3.89
CA ILE A 92 4.51 -12.85 4.64
C ILE A 92 3.32 -13.75 4.97
N GLN A 93 2.79 -14.49 3.98
CA GLN A 93 1.67 -15.38 4.19
C GLN A 93 1.98 -16.44 5.27
N SER A 94 3.18 -17.03 5.23
CA SER A 94 3.60 -18.01 6.24
C SER A 94 3.63 -17.42 7.67
N GLN A 95 4.00 -16.15 7.82
CA GLN A 95 3.98 -15.46 9.11
C GLN A 95 2.55 -15.13 9.56
N ILE A 96 1.67 -14.76 8.63
CA ILE A 96 0.25 -14.56 8.92
C ILE A 96 -0.37 -15.84 9.46
N ASP A 97 -0.13 -16.97 8.79
CA ASP A 97 -0.67 -18.27 9.14
C ASP A 97 -0.10 -18.78 10.48
N ALA A 98 1.23 -18.76 10.64
CA ALA A 98 1.91 -19.24 11.83
C ALA A 98 1.51 -18.48 13.11
N ASN A 99 1.25 -17.18 12.99
CA ASN A 99 0.84 -16.33 14.11
C ASN A 99 -0.67 -16.14 14.20
N GLN A 100 -1.45 -16.78 13.33
CA GLN A 100 -2.91 -16.68 13.28
C GLN A 100 -3.37 -15.20 13.25
N LEU A 101 -2.73 -14.40 12.37
CA LEU A 101 -3.06 -12.99 12.26
C LEU A 101 -4.40 -12.81 11.54
N ASN A 102 -5.23 -11.91 12.05
CA ASN A 102 -6.49 -11.54 11.40
C ASN A 102 -6.25 -10.65 10.17
N ILE A 103 -5.37 -11.08 9.26
CA ILE A 103 -4.92 -10.35 8.08
C ILE A 103 -5.23 -11.15 6.81
N THR A 104 -5.61 -10.46 5.75
CA THR A 104 -5.74 -11.02 4.39
C THR A 104 -4.91 -10.16 3.44
N ILE A 105 -3.98 -10.78 2.72
CA ILE A 105 -3.24 -10.11 1.65
C ILE A 105 -4.17 -9.96 0.46
N LEU A 106 -4.22 -8.76 -0.13
CA LEU A 106 -4.90 -8.51 -1.39
C LEU A 106 -3.84 -8.29 -2.49
N ASP A 107 -3.70 -9.25 -3.38
CA ASP A 107 -2.85 -9.16 -4.56
C ASP A 107 -3.69 -9.49 -5.80
N ASN A 108 -4.18 -8.46 -6.48
CA ASN A 108 -5.12 -8.57 -7.59
C ASN A 108 -6.41 -9.33 -7.20
N GLN A 109 -6.90 -9.07 -6.01
CA GLN A 109 -8.05 -9.76 -5.42
C GLN A 109 -9.10 -8.79 -4.92
N ALA A 110 -10.35 -9.26 -4.92
CA ALA A 110 -11.51 -8.54 -4.44
C ALA A 110 -12.18 -9.27 -3.28
N VAL A 111 -12.66 -8.50 -2.31
CA VAL A 111 -13.45 -9.00 -1.17
C VAL A 111 -14.67 -8.12 -0.95
N GLU A 112 -15.77 -8.71 -0.48
CA GLU A 112 -16.96 -7.95 -0.11
C GLU A 112 -16.79 -7.32 1.29
N ILE A 113 -17.02 -6.01 1.39
CA ILE A 113 -17.03 -5.27 2.66
C ILE A 113 -18.29 -4.41 2.75
N GLY A 114 -19.27 -4.87 3.51
CA GLY A 114 -20.59 -4.25 3.53
C GLY A 114 -21.24 -4.27 2.15
N ASN A 115 -21.70 -3.12 1.68
CA ASN A 115 -22.30 -2.98 0.36
C ASN A 115 -21.28 -2.71 -0.76
N ASN A 116 -19.99 -2.67 -0.43
CA ASN A 116 -18.90 -2.34 -1.33
C ASN A 116 -18.05 -3.57 -1.65
N ILE A 117 -17.30 -3.47 -2.73
CA ILE A 117 -16.21 -4.39 -3.05
C ILE A 117 -14.88 -3.67 -2.79
N LEU A 118 -14.02 -4.25 -1.99
CA LEU A 118 -12.63 -3.81 -1.86
C LEU A 118 -11.77 -4.66 -2.80
N TRP A 119 -11.19 -4.05 -3.81
CA TRP A 119 -10.18 -4.66 -4.67
C TRP A 119 -8.81 -4.09 -4.34
N GLY A 120 -7.80 -4.97 -4.22
CA GLY A 120 -6.46 -4.58 -3.82
C GLY A 120 -5.35 -5.13 -4.70
N SER A 121 -4.31 -4.31 -4.92
CA SER A 121 -3.13 -4.64 -5.72
C SER A 121 -1.93 -3.76 -5.37
N THR A 122 -0.70 -4.27 -5.58
CA THR A 122 0.48 -3.40 -5.66
C THR A 122 0.34 -2.37 -6.78
N LEU A 123 -0.37 -2.72 -7.84
CA LEU A 123 -0.52 -1.97 -9.08
C LEU A 123 0.84 -1.49 -9.61
N TRP A 124 1.64 -2.44 -10.11
CA TRP A 124 2.85 -2.11 -10.83
C TRP A 124 2.54 -1.23 -12.05
N TYR A 125 3.50 -0.83 -12.81
CA TYR A 125 3.39 0.23 -13.81
C TYR A 125 3.85 -0.22 -15.20
N GLN A 126 3.29 0.44 -16.22
CA GLN A 126 3.84 0.45 -17.56
C GLN A 126 4.54 1.79 -17.80
N VAL A 127 5.74 1.76 -18.36
CA VAL A 127 6.49 2.97 -18.68
C VAL A 127 6.70 3.13 -20.18
N PRO A 128 6.58 4.34 -20.70
CA PRO A 128 6.94 4.63 -22.08
C PRO A 128 8.39 4.21 -22.39
N ILE A 129 8.64 3.74 -23.59
CA ILE A 129 9.96 3.21 -24.01
C ILE A 129 11.09 4.19 -23.69
N VAL A 130 10.88 5.48 -23.91
CA VAL A 130 11.88 6.53 -23.65
C VAL A 130 12.27 6.67 -22.19
N GLN A 131 11.42 6.19 -21.27
CA GLN A 131 11.66 6.24 -19.82
C GLN A 131 12.20 4.94 -19.24
N GLN A 132 12.14 3.83 -19.97
CA GLN A 132 12.50 2.51 -19.44
C GLN A 132 13.93 2.45 -18.95
N TYR A 133 14.89 2.93 -19.77
CA TYR A 133 16.29 2.92 -19.38
C TYR A 133 16.60 3.87 -18.22
N PRO A 134 16.24 5.16 -18.25
CA PRO A 134 16.43 6.06 -17.10
C PRO A 134 15.85 5.49 -15.80
N LEU A 135 14.69 4.88 -15.84
CA LEU A 135 14.02 4.29 -14.68
C LEU A 135 14.78 3.08 -14.14
N SER A 136 15.19 2.18 -15.02
CA SER A 136 15.94 0.98 -14.63
C SER A 136 17.26 1.30 -13.91
N VAL A 137 17.83 2.48 -14.18
CA VAL A 137 19.04 2.98 -13.51
C VAL A 137 18.71 3.72 -12.20
N ALA A 138 17.63 4.50 -12.20
CA ALA A 138 17.29 5.37 -11.06
C ALA A 138 16.62 4.62 -9.92
N MET A 139 15.66 3.71 -10.23
CA MET A 139 14.86 3.04 -9.21
C MET A 139 15.56 1.88 -8.52
N ASN A 140 15.43 1.86 -7.21
CA ASN A 140 15.95 0.77 -6.37
C ASN A 140 15.30 -0.59 -6.69
N ASP A 141 14.05 -0.59 -7.14
CA ASP A 141 13.28 -1.81 -7.43
C ASP A 141 13.99 -2.71 -8.44
N TYR A 142 14.52 -2.13 -9.54
CA TYR A 142 15.29 -2.88 -10.54
C TYR A 142 16.58 -3.48 -10.01
N ARG A 143 17.10 -2.93 -8.90
CA ARG A 143 18.33 -3.43 -8.25
C ARG A 143 18.04 -4.42 -7.14
N ARG A 144 16.93 -4.24 -6.43
CA ARG A 144 16.63 -4.95 -5.18
C ARG A 144 15.62 -6.08 -5.33
N ILE A 145 14.73 -6.03 -6.32
CA ILE A 145 13.77 -7.11 -6.58
C ILE A 145 14.37 -8.12 -7.55
N ARG A 146 13.98 -9.38 -7.40
CA ARG A 146 14.34 -10.47 -8.31
C ARG A 146 13.09 -11.11 -8.89
N ARG A 147 13.24 -11.64 -10.10
CA ARG A 147 12.29 -12.56 -10.70
C ARG A 147 12.34 -13.89 -9.93
N ASP A 148 11.33 -14.73 -10.12
CA ASP A 148 11.29 -16.05 -9.45
C ASP A 148 12.38 -17.02 -9.97
N ASP A 149 13.03 -16.72 -11.10
CA ASP A 149 14.25 -17.37 -11.56
C ASP A 149 15.56 -16.70 -11.02
N TYR A 150 15.45 -15.83 -10.03
CA TYR A 150 16.52 -15.07 -9.37
C TYR A 150 17.25 -14.06 -10.25
N LYS A 151 16.84 -13.86 -11.50
CA LYS A 151 17.39 -12.79 -12.35
C LYS A 151 16.85 -11.43 -11.90
N ARG A 152 17.51 -10.37 -12.37
CA ARG A 152 17.03 -9.01 -12.16
C ARG A 152 15.70 -8.81 -12.85
N VAL A 153 14.82 -8.08 -12.19
CA VAL A 153 13.59 -7.61 -12.81
C VAL A 153 13.88 -6.60 -13.90
N THR A 154 13.00 -6.56 -14.88
CA THR A 154 13.02 -5.63 -15.99
C THR A 154 11.70 -4.83 -16.01
N TYR A 155 11.63 -3.79 -16.82
CA TYR A 155 10.38 -3.07 -17.05
C TYR A 155 9.25 -3.99 -17.57
N HIS A 156 9.60 -5.00 -18.33
CA HIS A 156 8.63 -5.94 -18.87
C HIS A 156 7.96 -6.78 -17.76
N ASP A 157 8.70 -7.15 -16.74
CA ASP A 157 8.17 -7.88 -15.59
C ASP A 157 7.14 -7.03 -14.82
N PHE A 158 7.39 -5.73 -14.67
CA PHE A 158 6.43 -4.80 -14.04
C PHE A 158 5.22 -4.54 -14.94
N ALA A 159 5.42 -4.36 -16.24
CA ALA A 159 4.33 -4.18 -17.20
C ALA A 159 3.37 -5.37 -17.22
N LEU A 160 3.90 -6.59 -17.22
CA LEU A 160 3.08 -7.81 -17.18
C LEU A 160 2.25 -7.89 -15.88
N ARG A 161 2.84 -7.50 -14.74
CA ARG A 161 2.12 -7.46 -13.46
C ARG A 161 1.03 -6.39 -13.45
N PHE A 162 1.29 -5.25 -14.08
CA PHE A 162 0.28 -4.21 -14.28
C PHE A 162 -0.89 -4.74 -15.12
N GLU A 163 -0.61 -5.36 -16.27
CA GLU A 163 -1.64 -5.93 -17.13
C GLU A 163 -2.49 -6.98 -16.40
N THR A 164 -1.86 -7.84 -15.59
CA THR A 164 -2.54 -8.82 -14.74
C THR A 164 -3.47 -8.14 -13.74
N ALA A 165 -3.02 -7.07 -13.10
CA ALA A 165 -3.82 -6.31 -12.15
C ALA A 165 -5.05 -5.67 -12.83
N ILE A 166 -4.85 -5.05 -14.01
CA ILE A 166 -5.93 -4.44 -14.78
C ILE A 166 -6.96 -5.49 -15.21
N GLN A 167 -6.52 -6.65 -15.65
CA GLN A 167 -7.42 -7.73 -16.03
C GLN A 167 -8.26 -8.21 -14.84
N SER A 168 -7.64 -8.39 -13.66
CA SER A 168 -8.34 -8.76 -12.44
C SER A 168 -9.39 -7.71 -12.00
N LEU A 169 -9.06 -6.42 -12.15
CA LEU A 169 -10.01 -5.35 -11.82
C LEU A 169 -11.20 -5.34 -12.79
N LYS A 170 -10.97 -5.55 -14.09
CA LYS A 170 -12.05 -5.72 -15.09
C LYS A 170 -12.96 -6.90 -14.77
N GLU A 171 -12.39 -8.03 -14.38
CA GLU A 171 -13.15 -9.23 -13.99
C GLU A 171 -13.96 -8.96 -12.71
N THR A 172 -13.39 -8.20 -11.78
CA THR A 172 -14.09 -7.77 -10.56
C THR A 172 -15.28 -6.88 -10.90
N GLN A 173 -15.12 -5.88 -11.78
CA GLN A 173 -16.21 -5.03 -12.25
C GLN A 173 -17.31 -5.85 -12.93
N ALA A 174 -16.94 -6.81 -13.77
CA ALA A 174 -17.92 -7.69 -14.45
C ALA A 174 -18.68 -8.59 -13.48
N ARG A 175 -18.02 -9.02 -12.39
CA ARG A 175 -18.62 -9.87 -11.35
C ARG A 175 -19.59 -9.09 -10.43
N TYR A 176 -19.33 -7.81 -10.21
CA TYR A 176 -20.07 -6.97 -9.27
C TYR A 176 -20.52 -5.66 -9.93
N PRO A 177 -21.37 -5.72 -10.99
CA PRO A 177 -21.73 -4.53 -11.77
C PRO A 177 -22.50 -3.49 -10.95
N ASP A 178 -23.26 -3.93 -9.95
CA ASP A 178 -24.15 -3.08 -9.15
C ASP A 178 -23.54 -2.62 -7.82
N LYS A 179 -22.33 -3.09 -7.48
CA LYS A 179 -21.67 -2.70 -6.23
C LYS A 179 -20.53 -1.71 -6.50
N PRO A 180 -20.43 -0.61 -5.75
CA PRO A 180 -19.29 0.30 -5.87
C PRO A 180 -18.00 -0.42 -5.46
N ILE A 181 -16.94 -0.20 -6.25
CA ILE A 181 -15.62 -0.78 -5.99
C ILE A 181 -14.76 0.28 -5.31
N ILE A 182 -14.18 -0.07 -4.17
CA ILE A 182 -13.07 0.65 -3.55
C ILE A 182 -11.79 0.06 -4.13
N VAL A 183 -11.09 0.84 -4.95
CA VAL A 183 -9.82 0.43 -5.57
C VAL A 183 -8.68 0.82 -4.64
N ALA A 184 -8.05 -0.17 -4.02
CA ALA A 184 -6.91 0.02 -3.13
C ALA A 184 -5.62 -0.40 -3.84
N THR A 185 -4.67 0.51 -3.98
CA THR A 185 -3.39 0.25 -4.65
C THR A 185 -2.22 0.75 -3.82
N HIS A 186 -1.04 0.17 -4.03
CA HIS A 186 0.17 0.77 -3.46
C HIS A 186 0.66 1.90 -4.35
N HIS A 187 0.99 1.62 -5.62
CA HIS A 187 1.34 2.69 -6.55
C HIS A 187 0.12 3.52 -6.94
N ALA A 188 0.36 4.80 -7.23
CA ALA A 188 -0.71 5.71 -7.64
C ALA A 188 -1.34 5.24 -8.95
N PRO A 189 -2.68 5.17 -9.04
CA PRO A 189 -3.39 4.68 -10.23
C PRO A 189 -3.62 5.75 -11.30
N SER A 190 -3.05 6.94 -11.14
CA SER A 190 -3.20 8.08 -12.04
C SER A 190 -1.94 8.94 -12.04
N GLU A 191 -1.63 9.57 -13.17
CA GLU A 191 -0.50 10.50 -13.31
C GLU A 191 -0.64 11.77 -12.46
N VAL A 192 -1.85 12.15 -12.06
CA VAL A 192 -2.13 13.36 -11.26
C VAL A 192 -1.38 13.33 -9.91
N PHE A 193 -1.11 12.15 -9.36
CA PHE A 193 -0.37 11.96 -8.10
C PHE A 193 1.10 11.67 -8.26
N ASN A 194 1.55 11.71 -9.45
CA ASN A 194 2.94 11.52 -9.78
C ASN A 194 3.79 12.78 -9.49
N THR A 195 3.41 13.59 -8.53
CA THR A 195 4.17 14.76 -8.10
C THR A 195 5.22 14.34 -7.07
N CYS A 196 6.47 14.35 -7.51
CA CYS A 196 7.57 14.38 -6.55
C CYS A 196 7.39 15.62 -5.66
N PRO A 197 7.23 15.49 -4.32
CA PRO A 197 7.00 16.63 -3.42
C PRO A 197 8.11 17.69 -3.47
N GLN A 198 9.24 17.36 -4.05
CA GLN A 198 10.44 18.21 -4.07
C GLN A 198 10.64 19.01 -5.37
N GLY A 199 9.68 19.05 -6.28
CA GLY A 199 9.77 19.84 -7.52
C GLY A 199 10.91 19.44 -8.46
N LYS A 200 11.58 18.34 -8.20
CA LYS A 200 12.61 17.81 -9.08
C LYS A 200 11.92 17.04 -10.20
N HIS A 201 12.12 17.46 -11.42
CA HIS A 201 11.78 16.70 -12.63
C HIS A 201 12.64 15.43 -12.74
N TYR A 202 12.51 14.55 -11.77
CA TYR A 202 12.77 13.17 -12.12
C TYR A 202 11.61 12.75 -13.04
N PRO A 203 11.89 12.02 -14.11
CA PRO A 203 10.82 11.32 -14.80
C PRO A 203 10.05 10.62 -13.70
N ASN A 204 8.77 10.81 -13.69
CA ASN A 204 7.92 10.56 -12.53
C ASN A 204 7.76 9.08 -12.31
N VAL A 205 8.73 8.56 -11.64
CA VAL A 205 9.14 7.21 -11.51
C VAL A 205 8.46 6.55 -10.36
N PHE A 206 8.06 7.35 -9.40
CA PHE A 206 7.71 6.83 -8.09
C PHE A 206 6.22 6.51 -7.94
N GLY A 207 5.41 6.89 -8.89
CA GLY A 207 3.98 6.72 -8.79
C GLY A 207 3.31 6.32 -10.09
N TYR A 208 4.06 5.80 -11.06
CA TYR A 208 3.49 5.50 -12.37
C TYR A 208 2.39 4.46 -12.27
N GLY A 209 1.19 4.97 -11.97
CA GLY A 209 0.00 4.35 -12.46
C GLY A 209 -0.20 4.80 -13.89
N THR A 210 -0.27 3.88 -14.80
CA THR A 210 -0.86 4.18 -16.08
C THR A 210 -2.30 4.56 -15.80
N THR A 211 -2.77 5.64 -16.39
CA THR A 211 -4.17 6.04 -16.32
C THR A 211 -5.08 4.85 -16.60
N LEU A 212 -5.77 4.40 -15.57
CA LEU A 212 -6.70 3.28 -15.72
C LEU A 212 -7.90 3.76 -16.54
N PRO A 213 -8.43 2.97 -17.48
CA PRO A 213 -9.63 3.32 -18.24
C PRO A 213 -10.88 3.15 -17.37
N TYR A 214 -11.13 4.11 -16.48
CA TYR A 214 -12.25 4.06 -15.51
C TYR A 214 -13.62 4.43 -16.08
N TYR A 215 -13.69 4.81 -17.35
CA TYR A 215 -14.83 5.54 -17.95
C TYR A 215 -16.21 4.92 -17.69
N ASP A 216 -16.27 3.60 -17.58
CA ASP A 216 -17.54 2.87 -17.43
C ASP A 216 -17.57 1.98 -16.17
N TRP A 217 -16.64 2.21 -15.21
CA TRP A 217 -16.54 1.36 -14.04
C TRP A 217 -17.21 1.98 -12.83
N ASN A 218 -17.92 1.15 -12.03
CA ASN A 218 -18.55 1.58 -10.79
C ASN A 218 -17.51 1.70 -9.67
N ILE A 219 -16.60 2.68 -9.78
CA ILE A 219 -15.57 2.96 -8.78
C ILE A 219 -16.12 3.98 -7.78
N GLY A 220 -16.31 3.57 -6.53
CA GLY A 220 -16.77 4.45 -5.46
C GLY A 220 -15.68 5.37 -4.93
N CYS A 221 -14.47 4.85 -4.71
CA CYS A 221 -13.30 5.65 -4.37
C CYS A 221 -12.00 4.88 -4.64
N ILE A 222 -10.88 5.61 -4.58
CA ILE A 222 -9.53 5.08 -4.69
C ILE A 222 -8.75 5.37 -3.41
N ILE A 223 -7.96 4.41 -2.95
CA ILE A 223 -7.01 4.57 -1.85
C ILE A 223 -5.64 4.13 -2.37
N HIS A 224 -4.61 4.96 -2.20
CA HIS A 224 -3.26 4.57 -2.63
C HIS A 224 -2.17 5.06 -1.66
N GLY A 225 -0.95 4.54 -1.84
CA GLY A 225 0.24 4.85 -1.08
C GLY A 225 1.39 5.35 -1.96
N HIS A 226 2.60 4.90 -1.64
CA HIS A 226 3.86 5.05 -2.36
C HIS A 226 4.40 6.49 -2.47
N SER A 227 3.55 7.47 -2.73
CA SER A 227 3.96 8.88 -2.80
C SER A 227 3.94 9.47 -1.41
N HIS A 228 5.11 9.70 -0.83
CA HIS A 228 5.19 10.27 0.52
C HIS A 228 4.90 11.77 0.46
N ILE A 229 3.82 12.19 1.09
CA ILE A 229 3.53 13.60 1.36
C ILE A 229 3.54 13.76 2.87
N VAL A 230 4.69 14.20 3.37
CA VAL A 230 4.93 14.34 4.80
C VAL A 230 5.39 15.78 5.07
N GLU A 231 4.72 16.42 6.02
CA GLU A 231 5.14 17.71 6.57
C GLU A 231 5.81 17.46 7.94
N LYS A 232 5.18 17.90 9.03
CA LYS A 232 5.61 17.54 10.40
C LYS A 232 5.03 16.21 10.85
N GLN A 233 3.95 15.80 10.23
CA GLN A 233 3.22 14.54 10.47
C GLN A 233 2.65 14.03 9.14
N PRO A 234 2.20 12.77 9.07
CA PRO A 234 1.49 12.24 7.91
C PRO A 234 0.28 13.10 7.58
N VAL A 235 0.08 13.37 6.29
CA VAL A 235 -1.03 14.21 5.81
C VAL A 235 -2.04 13.34 5.08
N HIS A 236 -3.33 13.48 5.44
CA HIS A 236 -4.41 12.91 4.66
C HIS A 236 -4.65 13.77 3.43
N VAL A 237 -4.21 13.30 2.27
CA VAL A 237 -4.48 13.93 0.98
C VAL A 237 -5.77 13.36 0.43
N GLN A 238 -6.70 14.25 0.15
CA GLN A 238 -7.99 13.93 -0.48
C GLN A 238 -8.18 14.79 -1.71
N TYR A 239 -8.56 14.18 -2.83
CA TYR A 239 -8.72 14.85 -4.10
C TYR A 239 -9.74 14.15 -4.99
N GLN A 240 -10.17 14.82 -6.04
CA GLN A 240 -10.86 14.18 -7.15
C GLN A 240 -9.91 14.04 -8.31
N ASN A 241 -9.82 12.85 -8.88
CA ASN A 241 -9.03 12.62 -10.07
C ASN A 241 -9.74 13.16 -11.32
N GLU A 242 -9.15 12.99 -12.48
CA GLU A 242 -9.65 13.44 -13.76
C GLU A 242 -11.02 12.86 -14.17
N TRP A 243 -11.51 11.84 -13.49
CA TRP A 243 -12.85 11.23 -13.66
C TRP A 243 -13.82 11.55 -12.53
N ASN A 244 -13.51 12.52 -11.69
CA ASN A 244 -14.28 12.89 -10.50
C ASN A 244 -14.45 11.75 -9.47
N ILE A 245 -13.56 10.76 -9.46
CA ILE A 245 -13.57 9.70 -8.46
C ILE A 245 -12.85 10.20 -7.20
N PRO A 246 -13.47 10.15 -6.01
CA PRO A 246 -12.80 10.47 -4.76
C PRO A 246 -11.55 9.59 -4.56
N SER A 247 -10.41 10.22 -4.32
CA SER A 247 -9.15 9.53 -4.14
C SER A 247 -8.47 9.97 -2.84
N HIS A 248 -7.86 9.03 -2.14
CA HIS A 248 -7.32 9.22 -0.82
C HIS A 248 -5.91 8.64 -0.71
N MET A 249 -5.04 9.36 -0.01
CA MET A 249 -3.70 8.92 0.36
C MET A 249 -3.39 9.32 1.79
N PHE A 250 -2.80 8.41 2.56
CA PHE A 250 -2.27 8.69 3.88
C PHE A 250 -1.03 7.85 4.11
N THR A 251 0.13 8.47 3.89
CA THR A 251 1.44 7.82 3.90
C THR A 251 2.30 8.37 5.04
N PHE A 252 3.10 7.52 5.66
CA PHE A 252 4.00 7.90 6.75
C PHE A 252 5.36 8.37 6.24
N GLY A 253 5.96 7.65 5.30
CA GLY A 253 7.30 7.95 4.82
C GLY A 253 8.42 7.47 5.76
N TYR A 254 9.65 7.80 5.42
CA TYR A 254 10.84 7.30 6.13
C TYR A 254 11.04 8.01 7.47
N LEU A 255 10.81 7.28 8.58
CA LEU A 255 11.08 7.79 9.92
C LEU A 255 12.56 8.14 10.10
N GLY A 256 12.83 9.34 10.62
CA GLY A 256 14.19 9.89 10.79
C GLY A 256 14.79 10.53 9.54
N HIS A 257 14.10 10.49 8.40
CA HIS A 257 14.50 11.14 7.16
C HIS A 257 13.48 12.14 6.64
N GLU A 258 12.24 11.71 6.52
CA GLU A 258 11.10 12.52 6.05
C GLU A 258 10.14 12.84 7.19
N LEU A 259 9.98 11.90 8.11
CA LEU A 259 9.06 11.97 9.23
C LEU A 259 9.84 11.94 10.55
N PHE A 260 9.61 12.93 11.41
CA PHE A 260 10.23 13.02 12.74
C PHE A 260 9.14 12.96 13.82
N LEU A 261 8.74 11.74 14.17
CA LEU A 261 7.71 11.51 15.18
C LEU A 261 8.29 11.63 16.60
N THR A 262 7.58 12.38 17.44
CA THR A 262 7.74 12.33 18.89
C THR A 262 6.53 11.63 19.53
N PRO A 263 6.62 11.20 20.80
CA PRO A 263 5.47 10.63 21.49
C PRO A 263 4.26 11.57 21.55
N GLU A 264 4.49 12.89 21.61
CA GLU A 264 3.44 13.92 21.58
C GLU A 264 2.77 13.97 20.22
N LEU A 265 3.55 14.06 19.13
CA LEU A 265 3.01 14.07 17.75
C LEU A 265 2.29 12.76 17.42
N ALA A 266 2.80 11.62 17.88
CA ALA A 266 2.16 10.33 17.64
C ALA A 266 0.74 10.26 18.23
N LYS A 267 0.48 10.94 19.36
CA LYS A 267 -0.86 11.01 19.97
C LYS A 267 -1.86 11.81 19.15
N ASP A 268 -1.38 12.76 18.35
CA ASP A 268 -2.22 13.65 17.56
C ASP A 268 -2.53 13.11 16.18
N ILE A 269 -1.84 12.04 15.74
CA ILE A 269 -2.07 11.40 14.44
C ILE A 269 -3.43 10.72 14.44
N LYS A 270 -4.29 11.11 13.49
CA LYS A 270 -5.61 10.51 13.26
C LYS A 270 -5.60 9.76 11.95
N ILE A 271 -5.77 8.46 12.03
CA ILE A 271 -5.87 7.60 10.85
C ILE A 271 -7.22 7.85 10.16
N PRO A 272 -7.21 8.25 8.89
CA PRO A 272 -8.45 8.49 8.13
C PRO A 272 -9.22 7.22 7.86
N TYR A 273 -10.49 7.38 7.49
CA TYR A 273 -11.36 6.26 7.13
C TYR A 273 -12.38 6.62 6.05
N ILE A 274 -12.84 5.60 5.34
CA ILE A 274 -14.01 5.64 4.46
C ILE A 274 -15.22 5.08 5.23
N ASN A 275 -16.36 5.76 5.17
CA ASN A 275 -17.60 5.26 5.75
C ASN A 275 -18.29 4.33 4.75
N LEU A 276 -18.37 3.04 5.07
CA LEU A 276 -18.91 2.01 4.18
C LEU A 276 -20.45 1.97 4.12
N ASN A 277 -21.13 2.72 4.98
CA ASN A 277 -22.59 2.75 5.02
C ASN A 277 -23.19 3.86 4.13
N ASN A 278 -22.38 4.78 3.62
CA ASN A 278 -22.80 6.00 2.92
C ASN A 278 -22.32 6.05 1.45
N GLN A 279 -21.87 4.93 0.89
CA GLN A 279 -21.48 4.84 -0.53
C GLN A 279 -22.49 4.04 -1.33
#